data_2df70a7a428d9dd6add3c06add8244f2
#
_entry.id   2df70a7a428d9dd6add3c06add8244f2
#
_cell.length_a   1.000
_cell.length_b   1.000
_cell.length_c   1.000
_cell.angle_alpha   90.00
_cell.angle_beta   90.00
_cell.angle_gamma   90.00
#
_symmetry.space_group_name_H-M   'P 1'
#
loop_
_entity.id
_entity.type
_entity.pdbx_description
1 polymer ?
#
loop_
_entity_poly.entity_id
_entity_poly.type
_entity_poly.pdbx_seq_one_letter_code
_entity_poly.pdbx_strand_id
1 'polypeptide(L)'
;MTSFNTFLKVTRLMTNNSLIMKFVVLMVLVLSLTSCISRYQEPTNINDICSIFEDNPRWYKAAKISSAKWGAPIHLPMAIMFQESRFKAKARPPKRYTLGFIPRGRASDAYGYAQALKSTWAEYENATNSSGNRTNFADAFDFIQWYMDVTFKRNNISKWDANAHYLNYHEGQGGYARGTHKSKQWLLNVAAKVTQRADVYAKQLTYCEPNFKNKRRYN
;
A
#
# COMPACT_ATOMS: atom_id res chain seq x y z
N MET A 1 40.16 52.60 -37.88
CA MET A 1 39.42 51.34 -38.18
C MET A 1 39.55 50.25 -37.11
N THR A 2 40.18 50.48 -35.98
CA THR A 2 40.47 49.47 -34.95
C THR A 2 39.42 49.41 -33.81
N SER A 3 38.63 50.47 -33.60
CA SER A 3 37.65 50.56 -32.47
C SER A 3 36.33 49.76 -32.69
N PHE A 4 35.93 49.55 -33.93
CA PHE A 4 34.66 48.91 -34.28
C PHE A 4 34.72 47.37 -34.12
N ASN A 5 35.91 46.77 -34.36
CA ASN A 5 36.12 45.34 -34.23
C ASN A 5 36.17 44.87 -32.77
N THR A 6 36.58 45.75 -31.83
CA THR A 6 36.62 45.43 -30.40
C THR A 6 35.24 45.41 -29.80
N PHE A 7 34.36 46.30 -30.20
CA PHE A 7 32.98 46.42 -29.75
C PHE A 7 32.15 45.18 -30.18
N LEU A 8 32.31 44.74 -31.43
CA LEU A 8 31.68 43.53 -31.96
C LEU A 8 32.13 42.24 -31.25
N LYS A 9 33.41 42.19 -30.84
CA LYS A 9 33.95 41.02 -30.05
C LYS A 9 33.38 40.98 -28.65
N VAL A 10 33.21 42.13 -27.97
CA VAL A 10 32.68 42.20 -26.60
C VAL A 10 31.18 41.90 -26.58
N THR A 11 30.40 42.40 -27.55
CA THR A 11 28.96 42.07 -27.67
C THR A 11 28.72 40.60 -27.99
N ARG A 12 29.60 39.97 -28.81
CA ARG A 12 29.52 38.53 -29.10
C ARG A 12 29.89 37.65 -27.93
N LEU A 13 30.83 38.08 -27.06
CA LEU A 13 31.18 37.42 -25.81
C LEU A 13 30.06 37.53 -24.75
N MET A 14 29.38 38.68 -24.67
CA MET A 14 28.25 38.85 -23.73
C MET A 14 27.02 38.06 -24.15
N THR A 15 26.72 37.94 -25.45
CA THR A 15 25.59 37.12 -25.93
C THR A 15 25.87 35.63 -25.76
N ASN A 16 27.10 35.20 -25.97
CA ASN A 16 27.47 33.78 -25.76
C ASN A 16 27.41 33.38 -24.26
N ASN A 17 27.85 34.25 -23.35
CA ASN A 17 27.73 34.00 -21.91
C ASN A 17 26.26 33.97 -21.44
N SER A 18 25.39 34.80 -22.01
CA SER A 18 23.95 34.76 -21.74
C SER A 18 23.29 33.45 -22.20
N LEU A 19 23.71 32.94 -23.35
CA LEU A 19 23.21 31.67 -23.88
C LEU A 19 23.67 30.49 -23.03
N ILE A 20 24.97 30.46 -22.69
CA ILE A 20 25.55 29.43 -21.82
C ILE A 20 24.87 29.45 -20.44
N MET A 21 24.65 30.63 -19.86
CA MET A 21 23.97 30.78 -18.57
C MET A 21 22.52 30.27 -18.62
N LYS A 22 21.79 30.51 -19.71
CA LYS A 22 20.44 29.96 -19.92
C LYS A 22 20.46 28.45 -20.04
N PHE A 23 21.43 27.88 -20.74
CA PHE A 23 21.61 26.40 -20.83
C PHE A 23 21.95 25.78 -19.48
N VAL A 24 22.84 26.40 -18.69
CA VAL A 24 23.20 25.93 -17.36
C VAL A 24 21.99 25.98 -16.40
N VAL A 25 21.21 27.06 -16.41
CA VAL A 25 20.00 27.20 -15.60
C VAL A 25 18.95 26.14 -16.02
N LEU A 26 18.76 25.94 -17.32
CA LEU A 26 17.82 24.93 -17.83
C LEU A 26 18.27 23.53 -17.44
N MET A 27 19.57 23.23 -17.52
CA MET A 27 20.13 21.92 -17.12
C MET A 27 20.00 21.66 -15.63
N VAL A 28 20.19 22.68 -14.77
CA VAL A 28 19.98 22.59 -13.33
C VAL A 28 18.49 22.40 -13.01
N LEU A 29 17.59 23.06 -13.73
CA LEU A 29 16.13 22.88 -13.59
C LEU A 29 15.70 21.47 -13.99
N VAL A 30 16.25 20.91 -15.07
CA VAL A 30 15.94 19.53 -15.50
C VAL A 30 16.51 18.51 -14.53
N LEU A 31 17.70 18.72 -13.98
CA LEU A 31 18.30 17.85 -12.97
C LEU A 31 17.54 17.87 -11.63
N SER A 32 16.93 19.00 -11.27
CA SER A 32 16.10 19.10 -10.06
C SER A 32 14.75 18.38 -10.18
N LEU A 33 14.25 18.11 -11.38
CA LEU A 33 12.99 17.38 -11.61
C LEU A 33 13.14 15.85 -11.50
N THR A 34 14.35 15.31 -11.46
CA THR A 34 14.57 13.86 -11.33
C THR A 34 14.57 13.34 -9.90
N SER A 35 14.42 14.21 -8.92
CA SER A 35 14.66 13.94 -7.50
C SER A 35 13.39 13.73 -6.69
N CYS A 36 12.52 12.80 -7.00
CA CYS A 36 11.55 12.23 -6.05
C CYS A 36 10.55 11.25 -6.69
N ILE A 37 11.01 10.36 -7.53
CA ILE A 37 10.19 9.17 -7.80
C ILE A 37 10.50 8.18 -6.67
N SER A 38 9.68 8.19 -5.62
CA SER A 38 9.64 7.09 -4.66
C SER A 38 9.22 5.85 -5.44
N ARG A 39 10.20 5.08 -5.93
CA ARG A 39 9.93 3.80 -6.58
C ARG A 39 9.30 2.89 -5.55
N TYR A 40 8.02 2.56 -5.76
CA TYR A 40 7.40 1.43 -5.13
C TYR A 40 8.26 0.19 -5.45
N GLN A 41 8.75 -0.45 -4.39
CA GLN A 41 9.51 -1.70 -4.51
C GLN A 41 8.68 -2.82 -3.89
N GLU A 42 8.40 -3.86 -4.69
CA GLU A 42 7.78 -5.07 -4.14
C GLU A 42 8.75 -5.70 -3.13
N PRO A 43 8.25 -6.23 -1.99
CA PRO A 43 9.10 -6.90 -1.03
C PRO A 43 9.80 -8.11 -1.66
N THR A 44 11.08 -8.30 -1.34
CA THR A 44 11.91 -9.41 -1.87
C THR A 44 11.46 -10.75 -1.32
N ASN A 45 11.03 -10.80 -0.06
CA ASN A 45 10.50 -11.99 0.57
C ASN A 45 9.19 -11.69 1.33
N ILE A 46 8.06 -11.96 0.68
CA ILE A 46 6.72 -11.76 1.26
C ILE A 46 6.35 -12.79 2.33
N ASN A 47 7.14 -13.83 2.55
CA ASN A 47 6.91 -14.82 3.59
C ASN A 47 7.52 -14.44 4.94
N ASP A 48 8.33 -13.38 4.96
CA ASP A 48 8.99 -12.86 6.15
C ASP A 48 8.62 -11.38 6.36
N ILE A 49 7.85 -11.10 7.43
CA ILE A 49 7.42 -9.74 7.77
C ILE A 49 8.60 -8.82 8.08
N CYS A 50 9.70 -9.36 8.61
CA CYS A 50 10.90 -8.60 8.88
C CYS A 50 11.53 -8.11 7.59
N SER A 51 11.69 -8.99 6.60
CA SER A 51 12.18 -8.65 5.26
C SER A 51 11.28 -7.60 4.57
N ILE A 52 9.95 -7.77 4.66
CA ILE A 52 8.99 -6.81 4.12
C ILE A 52 9.24 -5.40 4.66
N PHE A 53 9.44 -5.27 5.98
CA PHE A 53 9.67 -3.98 6.63
C PHE A 53 11.10 -3.46 6.45
N GLU A 54 12.09 -4.33 6.27
CA GLU A 54 13.46 -3.94 5.93
C GLU A 54 13.55 -3.34 4.53
N ASP A 55 12.88 -3.95 3.56
CA ASP A 55 12.77 -3.43 2.19
C ASP A 55 11.98 -2.11 2.15
N ASN A 56 10.98 -1.97 3.02
CA ASN A 56 10.05 -0.85 3.06
C ASN A 56 9.88 -0.25 4.48
N PRO A 57 10.88 0.46 5.03
CA PRO A 57 10.81 0.99 6.42
C PRO A 57 9.60 1.89 6.70
N ARG A 58 9.14 2.64 5.69
CA ARG A 58 7.94 3.48 5.80
C ARG A 58 6.66 2.67 6.03
N TRP A 59 6.64 1.41 5.61
CA TRP A 59 5.50 0.51 5.83
C TRP A 59 5.37 0.13 7.30
N TYR A 60 6.50 -0.16 7.96
CA TYR A 60 6.48 -0.41 9.41
C TYR A 60 5.96 0.81 10.18
N LYS A 61 6.46 2.00 9.84
CA LYS A 61 5.99 3.25 10.47
C LYS A 61 4.47 3.44 10.28
N ALA A 62 3.96 3.27 9.07
CA ALA A 62 2.53 3.38 8.77
C ALA A 62 1.71 2.33 9.52
N ALA A 63 2.19 1.07 9.54
CA ALA A 63 1.53 -0.02 10.25
C ALA A 63 1.47 0.23 11.76
N LYS A 64 2.56 0.75 12.35
CA LYS A 64 2.61 1.11 13.79
C LYS A 64 1.62 2.22 14.14
N ILE A 65 1.56 3.28 13.31
CA ILE A 65 0.63 4.41 13.52
C ILE A 65 -0.82 3.91 13.44
N SER A 66 -1.16 3.15 12.41
CA SER A 66 -2.50 2.64 12.20
C SER A 66 -2.90 1.61 13.27
N SER A 67 -1.99 0.72 13.69
CA SER A 67 -2.23 -0.20 14.79
C SER A 67 -2.50 0.52 16.11
N ALA A 68 -1.77 1.60 16.40
CA ALA A 68 -2.02 2.42 17.58
C ALA A 68 -3.40 3.13 17.53
N LYS A 69 -3.81 3.57 16.34
CA LYS A 69 -5.10 4.24 16.11
C LYS A 69 -6.30 3.29 16.26
N TRP A 70 -6.22 2.08 15.69
CA TRP A 70 -7.35 1.17 15.57
C TRP A 70 -7.32 -0.01 16.55
N GLY A 71 -6.15 -0.32 17.11
CA GLY A 71 -5.97 -1.31 18.19
C GLY A 71 -5.83 -2.77 17.74
N ALA A 72 -5.84 -3.10 16.43
CA ALA A 72 -5.51 -4.45 15.99
C ALA A 72 -3.99 -4.60 15.80
N PRO A 73 -3.41 -5.78 16.08
CA PRO A 73 -1.96 -5.99 15.95
C PRO A 73 -1.50 -5.98 14.48
N ILE A 74 -0.28 -5.53 14.24
CA ILE A 74 0.28 -5.30 12.90
C ILE A 74 0.22 -6.56 12.01
N HIS A 75 0.48 -7.73 12.56
CA HIS A 75 0.59 -8.99 11.81
C HIS A 75 -0.72 -9.45 11.17
N LEU A 76 -1.90 -9.08 11.73
CA LEU A 76 -3.18 -9.46 11.16
C LEU A 76 -3.49 -8.75 9.84
N PRO A 77 -3.49 -7.40 9.75
CA PRO A 77 -3.66 -6.72 8.45
C PRO A 77 -2.61 -7.13 7.43
N MET A 78 -1.37 -7.41 7.85
CA MET A 78 -0.32 -7.90 6.96
C MET A 78 -0.67 -9.28 6.38
N ALA A 79 -1.23 -10.20 7.18
CA ALA A 79 -1.67 -11.51 6.73
C ALA A 79 -2.88 -11.41 5.78
N ILE A 80 -3.83 -10.53 6.06
CA ILE A 80 -4.95 -10.23 5.16
C ILE A 80 -4.41 -9.68 3.84
N MET A 81 -3.54 -8.67 3.87
CA MET A 81 -2.95 -8.06 2.67
C MET A 81 -2.14 -9.07 1.85
N PHE A 82 -1.42 -9.99 2.51
CA PHE A 82 -0.75 -11.10 1.83
C PHE A 82 -1.75 -11.95 1.04
N GLN A 83 -2.87 -12.31 1.64
CA GLN A 83 -3.91 -13.12 0.99
C GLN A 83 -4.57 -12.38 -0.17
N GLU A 84 -4.86 -11.08 -0.02
CA GLU A 84 -5.59 -10.28 -0.99
C GLU A 84 -4.76 -9.92 -2.23
N SER A 85 -3.53 -9.49 -2.05
CA SER A 85 -2.74 -8.91 -3.15
C SER A 85 -1.31 -9.43 -3.27
N ARG A 86 -0.82 -10.19 -2.27
CA ARG A 86 0.61 -10.51 -2.11
C ARG A 86 1.49 -9.24 -2.16
N PHE A 87 1.01 -8.17 -1.51
CA PHE A 87 1.65 -6.85 -1.50
C PHE A 87 1.83 -6.20 -2.87
N LYS A 88 1.01 -6.55 -3.86
CA LYS A 88 1.01 -5.90 -5.18
C LYS A 88 0.11 -4.67 -5.17
N ALA A 89 0.72 -3.49 -5.36
CA ALA A 89 0.00 -2.21 -5.30
C ALA A 89 -1.16 -2.09 -6.28
N LYS A 90 -1.04 -2.67 -7.46
CA LYS A 90 -2.04 -2.58 -8.55
C LYS A 90 -2.75 -3.91 -8.79
N ALA A 91 -2.84 -4.76 -7.76
CA ALA A 91 -3.56 -6.03 -7.86
C ALA A 91 -5.01 -5.81 -8.28
N ARG A 92 -5.52 -6.70 -9.13
CA ARG A 92 -6.91 -6.72 -9.61
C ARG A 92 -7.39 -8.16 -9.72
N PRO A 93 -8.69 -8.42 -9.54
CA PRO A 93 -9.28 -9.73 -9.85
C PRO A 93 -9.00 -10.14 -11.30
N PRO A 94 -8.90 -11.43 -11.59
CA PRO A 94 -8.68 -11.93 -12.94
C PRO A 94 -9.83 -11.51 -13.89
N LYS A 95 -9.50 -11.34 -15.17
CA LYS A 95 -10.50 -11.14 -16.21
C LYS A 95 -11.32 -12.43 -16.37
N ARG A 96 -12.62 -12.27 -16.56
CA ARG A 96 -13.52 -13.36 -16.94
C ARG A 96 -13.67 -13.40 -18.45
N TYR A 97 -13.83 -14.59 -19.00
CA TYR A 97 -14.02 -14.81 -20.43
C TYR A 97 -15.26 -15.66 -20.64
N THR A 98 -16.05 -15.36 -21.69
CA THR A 98 -17.09 -16.24 -22.23
C THR A 98 -16.47 -17.04 -23.35
N LEU A 99 -16.82 -18.32 -23.47
CA LEU A 99 -16.25 -19.24 -24.45
C LEU A 99 -14.71 -19.30 -24.44
N GLY A 100 -14.07 -18.94 -23.30
CA GLY A 100 -12.63 -18.98 -23.13
C GLY A 100 -11.84 -17.80 -23.75
N PHE A 101 -12.44 -17.01 -24.64
CA PHE A 101 -11.72 -15.93 -25.35
C PHE A 101 -12.43 -14.57 -25.36
N ILE A 102 -13.75 -14.49 -25.19
CA ILE A 102 -14.49 -13.22 -25.19
C ILE A 102 -14.41 -12.58 -23.80
N PRO A 103 -13.74 -11.42 -23.62
CA PRO A 103 -13.60 -10.79 -22.30
C PRO A 103 -14.95 -10.27 -21.79
N ARG A 104 -15.33 -10.68 -20.56
CA ARG A 104 -16.55 -10.22 -19.83
C ARG A 104 -16.25 -9.26 -18.68
N GLY A 105 -15.09 -8.61 -18.66
CA GLY A 105 -14.68 -7.77 -17.55
C GLY A 105 -14.07 -8.56 -16.40
N ARG A 106 -14.14 -8.02 -15.18
CA ARG A 106 -13.59 -8.63 -13.95
C ARG A 106 -14.71 -9.10 -13.03
N ALA A 107 -14.37 -9.98 -12.09
CA ALA A 107 -15.33 -10.51 -11.11
C ALA A 107 -15.89 -9.43 -10.18
N SER A 108 -15.09 -8.41 -9.87
CA SER A 108 -15.45 -7.27 -9.02
C SER A 108 -14.56 -6.08 -9.36
N ASP A 109 -14.83 -4.93 -8.75
CA ASP A 109 -14.03 -3.70 -8.81
C ASP A 109 -12.96 -3.62 -7.71
N ALA A 110 -12.69 -4.75 -7.02
CA ALA A 110 -11.63 -4.87 -6.03
C ALA A 110 -10.28 -4.42 -6.61
N TYR A 111 -9.52 -3.64 -5.82
CA TYR A 111 -8.29 -3.05 -6.32
C TYR A 111 -7.27 -2.77 -5.22
N GLY A 112 -5.99 -2.86 -5.62
CA GLY A 112 -4.86 -2.42 -4.81
C GLY A 112 -4.44 -3.44 -3.75
N TYR A 113 -3.71 -2.97 -2.76
CA TYR A 113 -3.16 -3.80 -1.70
C TYR A 113 -4.21 -4.56 -0.89
N ALA A 114 -5.28 -3.87 -0.52
CA ALA A 114 -6.35 -4.41 0.31
C ALA A 114 -7.45 -5.13 -0.49
N GLN A 115 -7.41 -5.12 -1.82
CA GLN A 115 -8.50 -5.59 -2.68
C GLN A 115 -9.87 -5.04 -2.27
N ALA A 116 -9.89 -3.82 -1.74
CA ALA A 116 -11.10 -3.15 -1.32
C ALA A 116 -12.01 -2.88 -2.53
N LEU A 117 -13.32 -3.11 -2.37
CA LEU A 117 -14.33 -2.67 -3.31
C LEU A 117 -14.43 -1.14 -3.29
N LYS A 118 -14.82 -0.53 -4.42
CA LYS A 118 -14.95 0.93 -4.53
C LYS A 118 -15.97 1.50 -3.52
N SER A 119 -17.08 0.80 -3.30
CA SER A 119 -18.10 1.20 -2.32
C SER A 119 -17.58 1.18 -0.89
N THR A 120 -16.92 0.07 -0.49
CA THR A 120 -16.37 -0.07 0.88
C THR A 120 -15.21 0.90 1.11
N TRP A 121 -14.43 1.21 0.08
CA TRP A 121 -13.39 2.24 0.17
C TRP A 121 -14.00 3.63 0.40
N ALA A 122 -15.08 3.98 -0.31
CA ALA A 122 -15.79 5.23 -0.09
C ALA A 122 -16.42 5.33 1.33
N GLU A 123 -16.93 4.21 1.87
CA GLU A 123 -17.38 4.15 3.27
C GLU A 123 -16.24 4.47 4.25
N TYR A 124 -15.05 3.92 4.02
CA TYR A 124 -13.86 4.22 4.82
C TYR A 124 -13.47 5.71 4.73
N GLU A 125 -13.40 6.27 3.52
CA GLU A 125 -13.05 7.68 3.32
C GLU A 125 -14.05 8.60 4.03
N ASN A 126 -15.33 8.33 3.91
CA ASN A 126 -16.39 9.09 4.61
C ASN A 126 -16.30 8.95 6.14
N ALA A 127 -16.09 7.72 6.63
CA ALA A 127 -16.03 7.45 8.07
C ALA A 127 -14.79 8.07 8.76
N THR A 128 -13.71 8.26 8.00
CA THR A 128 -12.44 8.79 8.51
C THR A 128 -12.17 10.23 8.11
N ASN A 129 -13.05 10.83 7.32
CA ASN A 129 -12.88 12.15 6.70
C ASN A 129 -11.51 12.26 6.00
N SER A 130 -11.15 11.25 5.25
CA SER A 130 -9.87 11.15 4.54
C SER A 130 -10.08 10.89 3.04
N SER A 131 -9.08 11.19 2.24
CA SER A 131 -8.99 10.77 0.85
C SER A 131 -7.77 9.87 0.70
N GLY A 132 -7.99 8.59 0.48
CA GLY A 132 -6.93 7.60 0.40
C GLY A 132 -6.73 7.05 -1.02
N ASN A 133 -5.63 6.35 -1.21
CA ASN A 133 -5.32 5.68 -2.48
C ASN A 133 -5.14 4.17 -2.24
N ARG A 134 -6.00 3.35 -2.85
CA ARG A 134 -5.95 1.88 -2.74
C ARG A 134 -4.61 1.25 -3.18
N THR A 135 -3.77 2.01 -3.90
CA THR A 135 -2.42 1.60 -4.32
C THR A 135 -1.31 2.14 -3.40
N ASN A 136 -1.66 2.89 -2.37
CA ASN A 136 -0.73 3.31 -1.32
C ASN A 136 -0.81 2.31 -0.16
N PHE A 137 0.34 1.83 0.32
CA PHE A 137 0.38 0.84 1.40
C PHE A 137 -0.20 1.39 2.71
N ALA A 138 0.17 2.60 3.09
CA ALA A 138 -0.28 3.20 4.36
C ALA A 138 -1.80 3.34 4.40
N ASP A 139 -2.40 3.83 3.32
CA ASP A 139 -3.85 4.01 3.21
C ASP A 139 -4.57 2.65 3.20
N ALA A 140 -4.03 1.67 2.45
CA ALA A 140 -4.61 0.34 2.39
C ALA A 140 -4.49 -0.42 3.72
N PHE A 141 -3.39 -0.23 4.45
CA PHE A 141 -3.21 -0.81 5.78
C PHE A 141 -4.16 -0.17 6.80
N ASP A 142 -4.32 1.16 6.79
CA ASP A 142 -5.26 1.88 7.64
C ASP A 142 -6.71 1.47 7.34
N PHE A 143 -7.06 1.27 6.06
CA PHE A 143 -8.35 0.73 5.64
C PHE A 143 -8.62 -0.66 6.25
N ILE A 144 -7.66 -1.60 6.19
CA ILE A 144 -7.86 -2.93 6.77
C ILE A 144 -8.05 -2.83 8.29
N GLN A 145 -7.26 -2.00 8.96
CA GLN A 145 -7.37 -1.76 10.41
C GLN A 145 -8.74 -1.16 10.78
N TRP A 146 -9.20 -0.15 10.01
CA TRP A 146 -10.55 0.42 10.18
C TRP A 146 -11.63 -0.64 9.99
N TYR A 147 -11.51 -1.48 8.96
CA TYR A 147 -12.48 -2.53 8.69
C TYR A 147 -12.53 -3.56 9.82
N MET A 148 -11.39 -3.89 10.42
CA MET A 148 -11.31 -4.74 11.62
C MET A 148 -11.98 -4.07 12.84
N ASP A 149 -11.82 -2.76 13.01
CA ASP A 149 -12.51 -2.01 14.07
C ASP A 149 -14.03 -2.01 13.88
N VAL A 150 -14.52 -1.82 12.64
CA VAL A 150 -15.94 -1.96 12.29
C VAL A 150 -16.44 -3.37 12.57
N THR A 151 -15.65 -4.39 12.25
CA THR A 151 -15.99 -5.80 12.54
C THR A 151 -16.08 -6.05 14.05
N PHE A 152 -15.15 -5.53 14.85
CA PHE A 152 -15.22 -5.60 16.30
C PHE A 152 -16.51 -4.94 16.84
N LYS A 153 -16.82 -3.73 16.37
CA LYS A 153 -18.00 -2.97 16.83
C LYS A 153 -19.34 -3.60 16.44
N ARG A 154 -19.42 -4.18 15.23
CA ARG A 154 -20.68 -4.73 14.70
C ARG A 154 -20.95 -6.19 15.11
N ASN A 155 -19.90 -7.00 15.10
CA ASN A 155 -20.01 -8.45 15.27
C ASN A 155 -19.32 -8.96 16.55
N ASN A 156 -18.81 -8.05 17.40
CA ASN A 156 -18.11 -8.35 18.64
C ASN A 156 -16.93 -9.34 18.48
N ILE A 157 -16.21 -9.23 17.35
CA ILE A 157 -15.06 -10.07 17.04
C ILE A 157 -13.81 -9.47 17.64
N SER A 158 -13.09 -10.24 18.48
CA SER A 158 -11.80 -9.83 19.05
C SER A 158 -10.83 -9.36 17.95
N LYS A 159 -10.18 -8.21 18.15
CA LYS A 159 -9.16 -7.67 17.22
C LYS A 159 -7.93 -8.57 17.04
N TRP A 160 -7.87 -9.70 17.74
CA TRP A 160 -6.82 -10.71 17.67
C TRP A 160 -7.26 -11.98 16.93
N ASP A 161 -8.54 -12.09 16.55
CA ASP A 161 -9.08 -13.25 15.83
C ASP A 161 -8.91 -13.11 14.32
N ALA A 162 -7.77 -13.58 13.82
CA ALA A 162 -7.44 -13.52 12.39
C ALA A 162 -8.46 -14.27 11.51
N ASN A 163 -8.97 -15.42 12.00
CA ASN A 163 -9.94 -16.24 11.26
C ASN A 163 -11.24 -15.49 11.05
N ALA A 164 -11.86 -15.06 12.15
CA ALA A 164 -13.12 -14.35 12.09
C ALA A 164 -13.00 -13.01 11.34
N HIS A 165 -11.89 -12.29 11.50
CA HIS A 165 -11.66 -11.05 10.73
C HIS A 165 -11.58 -11.32 9.23
N TYR A 166 -10.88 -12.37 8.78
CA TYR A 166 -10.81 -12.67 7.35
C TYR A 166 -12.18 -13.11 6.80
N LEU A 167 -12.95 -13.91 7.54
CA LEU A 167 -14.31 -14.29 7.14
C LEU A 167 -15.23 -13.07 7.01
N ASN A 168 -15.15 -12.11 7.95
CA ASN A 168 -15.86 -10.83 7.85
C ASN A 168 -15.39 -9.99 6.67
N TYR A 169 -14.08 -9.98 6.40
CA TYR A 169 -13.49 -9.23 5.30
C TYR A 169 -14.03 -9.70 3.94
N HIS A 170 -14.14 -11.01 3.78
CA HIS A 170 -14.62 -11.62 2.54
C HIS A 170 -16.15 -11.54 2.36
N GLU A 171 -16.93 -11.83 3.43
CA GLU A 171 -18.40 -11.90 3.38
C GLU A 171 -19.09 -10.56 3.60
N GLY A 172 -18.36 -9.56 4.09
CA GLY A 172 -18.93 -8.38 4.71
C GLY A 172 -19.51 -8.68 6.10
N GLN A 173 -19.61 -7.66 6.96
CA GLN A 173 -20.10 -7.82 8.33
C GLN A 173 -21.52 -8.44 8.38
N GLY A 174 -22.41 -8.03 7.48
CA GLY A 174 -23.77 -8.59 7.39
C GLY A 174 -23.81 -10.04 6.92
N GLY A 175 -22.97 -10.40 5.96
CA GLY A 175 -22.83 -11.78 5.48
C GLY A 175 -22.32 -12.71 6.58
N TYR A 176 -21.28 -12.28 7.28
CA TYR A 176 -20.74 -13.02 8.41
C TYR A 176 -21.78 -13.24 9.51
N ALA A 177 -22.49 -12.18 9.92
CA ALA A 177 -23.53 -12.26 10.95
C ALA A 177 -24.66 -13.25 10.57
N ARG A 178 -25.01 -13.34 9.30
CA ARG A 178 -25.96 -14.35 8.79
C ARG A 178 -25.37 -15.75 8.62
N GLY A 179 -24.07 -15.91 8.83
CA GLY A 179 -23.39 -17.20 8.72
C GLY A 179 -23.17 -17.69 7.28
N THR A 180 -23.15 -16.80 6.28
CA THR A 180 -23.01 -17.20 4.85
C THR A 180 -21.69 -17.89 4.54
N HIS A 181 -20.66 -17.70 5.36
CA HIS A 181 -19.36 -18.37 5.27
C HIS A 181 -19.42 -19.86 5.64
N LYS A 182 -20.40 -20.29 6.48
CA LYS A 182 -20.44 -21.63 7.06
C LYS A 182 -20.57 -22.74 6.01
N SER A 183 -21.25 -22.47 4.89
CA SER A 183 -21.41 -23.41 3.78
C SER A 183 -20.27 -23.34 2.73
N LYS A 184 -19.29 -22.47 2.92
CA LYS A 184 -18.20 -22.23 1.97
C LYS A 184 -16.89 -22.83 2.47
N GLN A 185 -16.74 -24.15 2.37
CA GLN A 185 -15.55 -24.86 2.87
C GLN A 185 -14.25 -24.27 2.33
N TRP A 186 -14.23 -23.84 1.07
CA TRP A 186 -13.06 -23.19 0.48
C TRP A 186 -12.68 -21.90 1.22
N LEU A 187 -13.68 -21.10 1.66
CA LEU A 187 -13.43 -19.86 2.38
C LEU A 187 -12.93 -20.12 3.81
N LEU A 188 -13.48 -21.13 4.48
CA LEU A 188 -13.00 -21.59 5.79
C LEU A 188 -11.53 -22.01 5.70
N ASN A 189 -11.16 -22.75 4.64
CA ASN A 189 -9.78 -23.17 4.39
C ASN A 189 -8.85 -21.96 4.14
N VAL A 190 -9.32 -20.93 3.42
CA VAL A 190 -8.54 -19.71 3.20
C VAL A 190 -8.37 -18.93 4.51
N ALA A 191 -9.44 -18.79 5.32
CA ALA A 191 -9.36 -18.13 6.61
C ALA A 191 -8.35 -18.83 7.56
N ALA A 192 -8.33 -20.15 7.57
CA ALA A 192 -7.32 -20.91 8.31
C ALA A 192 -5.88 -20.63 7.84
N LYS A 193 -5.65 -20.49 6.53
CA LYS A 193 -4.34 -20.10 5.98
C LYS A 193 -3.94 -18.67 6.37
N VAL A 194 -4.89 -17.75 6.41
CA VAL A 194 -4.64 -16.37 6.88
C VAL A 194 -4.26 -16.38 8.36
N THR A 195 -4.94 -17.18 9.19
CA THR A 195 -4.58 -17.35 10.60
C THR A 195 -3.16 -17.86 10.74
N GLN A 196 -2.82 -18.94 10.05
CA GLN A 196 -1.46 -19.50 10.07
C GLN A 196 -0.41 -18.46 9.62
N ARG A 197 -0.71 -17.67 8.61
CA ARG A 197 0.17 -16.57 8.15
C ARG A 197 0.33 -15.50 9.22
N ALA A 198 -0.76 -15.11 9.87
CA ALA A 198 -0.73 -14.14 10.97
C ALA A 198 0.15 -14.63 12.12
N ASP A 199 0.05 -15.90 12.51
CA ASP A 199 0.88 -16.50 13.56
C ASP A 199 2.36 -16.52 13.20
N VAL A 200 2.69 -16.84 11.92
CA VAL A 200 4.08 -16.79 11.43
C VAL A 200 4.61 -15.36 11.50
N TYR A 201 3.85 -14.40 11.00
CA TYR A 201 4.23 -12.99 11.03
C TYR A 201 4.35 -12.44 12.46
N ALA A 202 3.46 -12.84 13.37
CA ALA A 202 3.56 -12.48 14.78
C ALA A 202 4.89 -12.95 15.38
N LYS A 203 5.23 -14.23 15.19
CA LYS A 203 6.50 -14.80 15.68
C LYS A 203 7.72 -14.08 15.10
N GLN A 204 7.76 -13.85 13.79
CA GLN A 204 8.86 -13.14 13.13
C GLN A 204 9.01 -11.73 13.69
N LEU A 205 7.89 -11.00 13.87
CA LEU A 205 7.90 -9.62 14.33
C LEU A 205 8.46 -9.50 15.75
N THR A 206 8.25 -10.49 16.64
CA THR A 206 8.85 -10.47 17.98
C THR A 206 10.38 -10.41 17.96
N TYR A 207 11.02 -10.96 16.94
CA TYR A 207 12.48 -10.95 16.79
C TYR A 207 13.02 -9.66 16.19
N CYS A 208 12.35 -9.11 15.18
CA CYS A 208 12.89 -7.96 14.43
C CYS A 208 12.35 -6.61 14.90
N GLU A 209 11.19 -6.55 15.53
CA GLU A 209 10.57 -5.29 15.95
C GLU A 209 11.44 -4.43 16.89
N PRO A 210 12.19 -5.01 17.86
CA PRO A 210 13.11 -4.22 18.67
C PRO A 210 14.15 -3.46 17.85
N ASN A 211 14.63 -4.06 16.73
CA ASN A 211 15.60 -3.43 15.83
C ASN A 211 14.96 -2.27 15.05
N PHE A 212 13.68 -2.37 14.73
CA PHE A 212 12.95 -1.30 14.03
C PHE A 212 12.70 -0.11 14.96
N LYS A 213 12.30 -0.36 16.20
CA LYS A 213 12.08 0.70 17.21
C LYS A 213 13.32 1.55 17.47
N ASN A 214 14.52 0.97 17.33
CA ASN A 214 15.78 1.65 17.64
C ASN A 214 16.41 2.39 16.43
N LYS A 215 15.91 2.21 15.22
CA LYS A 215 16.47 2.84 14.01
C LYS A 215 15.61 4.01 13.53
N ARG A 216 16.22 5.20 13.37
CA ARG A 216 15.53 6.45 12.93
C ARG A 216 14.69 6.29 11.66
N ARG A 217 15.06 5.42 10.74
CA ARG A 217 14.32 5.21 9.47
C ARG A 217 12.94 4.57 9.63
N TYR A 218 12.64 3.99 10.81
CA TYR A 218 11.37 3.32 11.12
C TYR A 218 10.47 4.12 12.08
N ASN A 219 10.95 5.28 12.56
CA ASN A 219 10.23 6.14 13.52
C ASN A 219 9.63 7.38 12.86
#